data_8b9b60162911c3b2e20204559c88aa86
#
_entry.id   8b9b60162911c3b2e20204559c88aa86
#
_cell.length_a   1.000
_cell.length_b   1.000
_cell.length_c   1.000
_cell.angle_alpha   90.00
_cell.angle_beta   90.00
_cell.angle_gamma   90.00
#
_symmetry.space_group_name_H-M   'P 1'
#
loop_
_entity.id
_entity.type
_entity.pdbx_description
1 polymer ?
#
loop_
_entity_poly.entity_id
_entity_poly.type
_entity_poly.pdbx_seq_one_letter_code
_entity_poly.pdbx_strand_id
1 'polypeptide(L)'
;MTHQPIPDGADRTPAPPKPSSANGTRPGSALLIAHESPALDATGQAVDQDGVQPSIDVNGAYPPVDLDGGQRVVDLDAAERAAADFLAALGIDLDREERRATPARMAHAYAELLAAQPFRLTTFRNDEGYDELVLARAIPFRTLCEHHMLLFSGVAHVGYLPGERILGLSKLARLVEHFAARPQTQERLTMQVAKCLDANLHPRGVGVVMEAEHTCMTQRGVRALGATTVTSALLGGLRTDPRSRAEFFALARVPNPPAG
;
A
#
# COMPACT_ATOMS: atom_id res chain seq x y z
N MET A 1 62.67 -18.21 -3.05
CA MET A 1 61.65 -17.44 -2.38
C MET A 1 60.56 -18.40 -1.97
N THR A 2 60.59 -18.79 -0.71
CA THR A 2 59.84 -19.91 -0.15
C THR A 2 58.51 -19.39 0.44
N HIS A 3 57.40 -19.94 -0.04
CA HIS A 3 56.08 -19.76 0.53
C HIS A 3 55.95 -20.50 1.86
N GLN A 4 55.61 -19.81 2.94
CA GLN A 4 55.16 -20.43 4.18
C GLN A 4 53.64 -20.43 4.23
N PRO A 5 52.99 -21.52 4.69
CA PRO A 5 51.56 -21.59 4.88
C PRO A 5 51.12 -20.95 6.20
N ILE A 6 49.93 -20.34 6.19
CA ILE A 6 49.22 -19.74 7.33
C ILE A 6 48.51 -20.87 8.10
N PRO A 7 48.57 -20.94 9.43
CA PRO A 7 47.84 -21.95 10.22
C PRO A 7 46.37 -21.64 10.37
N ASP A 8 45.54 -22.68 10.26
CA ASP A 8 44.12 -22.74 10.63
C ASP A 8 43.91 -22.33 12.09
N GLY A 9 43.09 -21.30 12.29
CA GLY A 9 42.66 -20.79 13.60
C GLY A 9 41.23 -21.18 13.87
N ALA A 10 41.03 -22.02 14.84
CA ALA A 10 39.76 -22.60 15.32
C ALA A 10 38.64 -21.63 15.52
N ASP A 11 37.50 -22.04 15.02
CA ASP A 11 36.11 -21.64 15.37
C ASP A 11 35.91 -21.54 16.89
N ARG A 12 35.58 -20.34 17.39
CA ARG A 12 35.03 -20.10 18.74
C ARG A 12 33.82 -19.16 18.59
N THR A 13 32.69 -19.74 18.30
CA THR A 13 31.39 -19.09 18.53
C THR A 13 31.15 -18.91 20.04
N PRO A 14 30.93 -17.71 20.56
CA PRO A 14 30.52 -17.52 21.94
C PRO A 14 29.03 -17.85 22.10
N ALA A 15 28.71 -18.61 23.15
CA ALA A 15 27.37 -18.97 23.54
C ALA A 15 26.56 -17.74 23.97
N PRO A 16 25.22 -17.73 23.72
CA PRO A 16 24.36 -16.62 24.13
C PRO A 16 24.21 -16.51 25.64
N PRO A 17 24.08 -15.30 26.21
CA PRO A 17 23.89 -15.08 27.63
C PRO A 17 22.50 -15.57 28.09
N LYS A 18 22.46 -16.17 29.28
CA LYS A 18 21.24 -16.59 29.97
C LYS A 18 20.41 -15.37 30.40
N PRO A 19 19.07 -15.44 30.35
CA PRO A 19 18.25 -14.34 30.83
C PRO A 19 18.28 -14.21 32.35
N SER A 20 18.54 -13.00 32.83
CA SER A 20 18.43 -12.59 34.22
C SER A 20 16.98 -12.39 34.60
N SER A 21 16.54 -13.06 35.64
CA SER A 21 15.25 -12.84 36.29
C SER A 21 15.30 -11.58 37.16
N ALA A 22 14.46 -10.59 36.87
CA ALA A 22 13.90 -9.73 37.95
C ALA A 22 12.83 -8.75 37.42
N ASN A 23 11.72 -8.79 38.08
CA ASN A 23 10.76 -7.73 38.43
C ASN A 23 9.77 -7.21 37.38
N GLY A 24 8.55 -7.56 37.74
CA GLY A 24 7.28 -7.18 37.16
C GLY A 24 7.06 -5.68 37.00
N THR A 25 6.68 -5.35 35.80
CA THR A 25 5.83 -4.22 35.51
C THR A 25 4.73 -4.73 34.58
N ARG A 26 3.47 -4.49 34.95
CA ARG A 26 2.29 -4.93 34.22
C ARG A 26 2.39 -4.47 32.76
N PRO A 27 2.11 -5.34 31.78
CA PRO A 27 1.96 -4.89 30.41
C PRO A 27 0.66 -4.11 30.29
N GLY A 28 0.75 -2.88 29.86
CA GLY A 28 -0.41 -2.14 29.33
C GLY A 28 -1.00 -2.96 28.19
N SER A 29 -2.32 -3.13 28.20
CA SER A 29 -3.08 -3.86 27.17
C SER A 29 -2.82 -3.22 25.81
N ALA A 30 -1.94 -3.83 25.03
CA ALA A 30 -1.89 -3.60 23.60
C ALA A 30 -3.14 -4.23 22.99
N LEU A 31 -4.10 -3.40 22.63
CA LEU A 31 -5.27 -3.81 21.88
C LEU A 31 -4.79 -4.20 20.47
N LEU A 32 -4.61 -5.49 20.23
CA LEU A 32 -4.46 -6.08 18.91
C LEU A 32 -5.80 -5.88 18.18
N ILE A 33 -5.88 -4.85 17.35
CA ILE A 33 -6.99 -4.72 16.40
C ILE A 33 -6.72 -5.73 15.29
N ALA A 34 -7.36 -6.90 15.39
CA ALA A 34 -7.48 -7.82 14.28
C ALA A 34 -8.24 -7.12 13.16
N HIS A 35 -7.64 -7.02 11.98
CA HIS A 35 -8.36 -6.66 10.77
C HIS A 35 -9.27 -7.82 10.39
N GLU A 36 -10.51 -7.79 10.82
CA GLU A 36 -11.52 -8.67 10.28
C GLU A 36 -11.82 -8.24 8.83
N SER A 37 -11.63 -9.17 7.91
CA SER A 37 -12.16 -9.02 6.54
C SER A 37 -13.68 -8.88 6.66
N PRO A 38 -14.34 -8.03 5.84
CA PRO A 38 -15.79 -7.92 5.87
C PRO A 38 -16.42 -9.31 5.67
N ALA A 39 -17.41 -9.61 6.50
CA ALA A 39 -18.18 -10.83 6.35
C ALA A 39 -18.85 -10.82 4.96
N LEU A 40 -18.84 -11.97 4.29
CA LEU A 40 -19.52 -12.13 3.01
C LEU A 40 -20.77 -12.99 3.25
N ASP A 41 -21.88 -12.66 2.61
CA ASP A 41 -23.07 -13.50 2.59
C ASP A 41 -22.87 -14.76 1.71
N ALA A 42 -23.88 -15.63 1.64
CA ALA A 42 -23.84 -16.86 0.86
C ALA A 42 -23.68 -16.63 -0.65
N THR A 43 -23.84 -15.40 -1.14
CA THR A 43 -23.66 -15.00 -2.54
C THR A 43 -22.31 -14.30 -2.79
N GLY A 44 -21.48 -14.14 -1.74
CA GLY A 44 -20.17 -13.50 -1.82
C GLY A 44 -20.22 -11.96 -1.79
N GLN A 45 -21.32 -11.36 -1.35
CA GLN A 45 -21.47 -9.93 -1.19
C GLN A 45 -21.07 -9.49 0.22
N ALA A 46 -20.44 -8.30 0.33
CA ALA A 46 -20.05 -7.74 1.61
C ALA A 46 -21.31 -7.37 2.43
N VAL A 47 -21.38 -7.84 3.68
CA VAL A 47 -22.42 -7.52 4.65
C VAL A 47 -21.78 -6.85 5.86
N ASP A 48 -22.55 -6.02 6.58
CA ASP A 48 -22.13 -5.44 7.85
C ASP A 48 -22.04 -6.51 8.96
N GLN A 49 -21.69 -6.09 10.17
CA GLN A 49 -21.56 -6.97 11.33
C GLN A 49 -22.85 -7.71 11.71
N ASP A 50 -23.99 -7.21 11.23
CA ASP A 50 -25.32 -7.77 11.46
C ASP A 50 -25.83 -8.60 10.27
N GLY A 51 -25.02 -8.81 9.23
CA GLY A 51 -25.38 -9.57 8.03
C GLY A 51 -26.31 -8.83 7.08
N VAL A 52 -26.42 -7.51 7.21
CA VAL A 52 -27.30 -6.67 6.42
C VAL A 52 -26.54 -6.05 5.25
N GLN A 53 -27.11 -6.11 4.04
CA GLN A 53 -26.56 -5.36 2.90
C GLN A 53 -26.70 -3.85 3.21
N PRO A 54 -25.68 -3.03 2.83
CA PRO A 54 -25.75 -1.58 3.05
C PRO A 54 -27.00 -1.03 2.38
N SER A 55 -27.86 -0.42 3.18
CA SER A 55 -29.10 0.17 2.70
C SER A 55 -28.82 1.31 1.71
N ILE A 56 -29.49 1.25 0.56
CA ILE A 56 -29.52 2.35 -0.41
C ILE A 56 -30.28 3.52 0.24
N ASP A 57 -29.73 4.73 0.16
CA ASP A 57 -30.43 5.92 0.67
C ASP A 57 -31.73 6.20 -0.13
N VAL A 58 -32.56 7.11 0.39
CA VAL A 58 -33.83 7.47 -0.24
C VAL A 58 -33.72 8.04 -1.66
N ASN A 59 -32.50 8.36 -2.11
CA ASN A 59 -32.17 8.84 -3.46
C ASN A 59 -31.52 7.74 -4.31
N GLY A 60 -31.47 6.49 -3.84
CA GLY A 60 -30.83 5.37 -4.53
C GLY A 60 -29.30 5.42 -4.49
N ALA A 61 -28.72 6.18 -3.57
CA ALA A 61 -27.27 6.20 -3.35
C ALA A 61 -26.89 5.19 -2.27
N TYR A 62 -25.89 4.37 -2.53
CA TYR A 62 -25.24 3.61 -1.46
C TYR A 62 -24.57 4.59 -0.50
N PRO A 63 -24.61 4.36 0.82
CA PRO A 63 -23.89 5.19 1.76
C PRO A 63 -22.43 5.29 1.31
N PRO A 64 -21.83 6.50 1.36
CA PRO A 64 -20.44 6.65 0.97
C PRO A 64 -19.61 5.73 1.85
N VAL A 65 -18.79 4.87 1.22
CA VAL A 65 -17.83 4.04 1.96
C VAL A 65 -16.88 4.99 2.64
N ASP A 66 -16.97 5.01 3.95
CA ASP A 66 -15.95 5.63 4.77
C ASP A 66 -14.77 4.68 4.77
N LEU A 67 -13.82 4.95 3.88
CA LEU A 67 -12.53 4.28 3.91
C LEU A 67 -11.77 4.87 5.10
N ASP A 68 -12.29 4.55 6.30
CA ASP A 68 -11.66 4.96 7.53
C ASP A 68 -10.29 4.32 7.60
N GLY A 69 -9.29 5.13 7.35
CA GLY A 69 -7.89 4.72 7.38
C GLY A 69 -7.42 4.42 8.80
N GLY A 70 -8.32 4.00 9.70
CA GLY A 70 -8.10 3.78 11.12
C GLY A 70 -6.96 4.67 11.61
N GLN A 71 -7.27 5.80 12.22
CA GLN A 71 -6.24 6.75 12.70
C GLN A 71 -5.25 5.99 13.59
N ARG A 72 -4.09 5.67 13.02
CA ARG A 72 -2.99 5.14 13.83
C ARG A 72 -2.55 6.25 14.76
N VAL A 73 -2.63 6.00 16.04
CA VAL A 73 -2.00 6.88 17.02
C VAL A 73 -0.48 6.72 16.86
N VAL A 74 0.18 7.73 16.32
CA VAL A 74 1.63 7.75 16.14
C VAL A 74 2.23 8.43 17.37
N ASP A 75 3.06 7.70 18.10
CA ASP A 75 3.91 8.26 19.15
C ASP A 75 5.23 8.73 18.50
N LEU A 76 5.25 10.01 18.11
CA LEU A 76 6.42 10.59 17.45
C LEU A 76 7.65 10.63 18.36
N ASP A 77 7.48 10.89 19.66
CA ASP A 77 8.59 10.93 20.61
C ASP A 77 9.22 9.55 20.80
N ALA A 78 8.41 8.50 20.85
CA ALA A 78 8.91 7.13 20.90
C ALA A 78 9.59 6.73 19.58
N ALA A 79 9.02 7.14 18.44
CA ALA A 79 9.60 6.88 17.12
C ALA A 79 10.95 7.61 16.94
N GLU A 80 11.08 8.85 17.42
CA GLU A 80 12.33 9.61 17.39
C GLU A 80 13.41 8.92 18.23
N ARG A 81 13.09 8.50 19.46
CA ARG A 81 14.04 7.76 20.32
C ARG A 81 14.50 6.47 19.64
N ALA A 82 13.57 5.69 19.11
CA ALA A 82 13.89 4.45 18.39
C ALA A 82 14.76 4.70 17.14
N ALA A 83 14.50 5.78 16.42
CA ALA A 83 15.32 6.18 15.28
C ALA A 83 16.75 6.57 15.69
N ALA A 84 16.91 7.27 16.82
CA ALA A 84 18.22 7.61 17.37
C ALA A 84 19.01 6.35 17.74
N ASP A 85 18.38 5.41 18.45
CA ASP A 85 18.99 4.13 18.84
C ASP A 85 19.38 3.30 17.60
N PHE A 86 18.51 3.25 16.59
CA PHE A 86 18.78 2.56 15.34
C PHE A 86 20.00 3.15 14.61
N LEU A 87 20.05 4.48 14.47
CA LEU A 87 21.15 5.16 13.80
C LEU A 87 22.47 5.00 14.56
N ALA A 88 22.43 5.10 15.89
CA ALA A 88 23.60 4.87 16.73
C ALA A 88 24.12 3.44 16.59
N ALA A 89 23.25 2.44 16.57
CA ALA A 89 23.62 1.03 16.37
C ALA A 89 24.26 0.78 14.97
N LEU A 90 23.96 1.61 13.98
CA LEU A 90 24.63 1.60 12.66
C LEU A 90 25.95 2.40 12.66
N GLY A 91 26.38 2.96 13.78
CA GLY A 91 27.60 3.74 13.88
C GLY A 91 27.48 5.16 13.31
N ILE A 92 26.26 5.67 13.16
CA ILE A 92 26.03 7.04 12.71
C ILE A 92 26.23 8.00 13.87
N ASP A 93 27.22 8.90 13.75
CA ASP A 93 27.50 9.94 14.74
C ASP A 93 26.40 11.02 14.69
N LEU A 94 25.60 11.11 15.75
CA LEU A 94 24.51 12.08 15.90
C LEU A 94 24.91 13.38 16.63
N ASP A 95 26.14 13.49 17.14
CA ASP A 95 26.60 14.68 17.86
C ASP A 95 26.92 15.85 16.91
N ARG A 96 27.10 15.54 15.63
CA ARG A 96 27.29 16.54 14.59
C ARG A 96 26.03 17.39 14.41
N GLU A 97 26.22 18.71 14.30
CA GLU A 97 25.15 19.69 14.20
C GLU A 97 24.13 19.34 13.10
N GLU A 98 24.61 18.98 11.90
CA GLU A 98 23.77 18.63 10.75
C GLU A 98 22.95 17.36 10.92
N ARG A 99 23.33 16.46 11.86
CA ARG A 99 22.68 15.17 12.11
C ARG A 99 21.84 15.13 13.40
N ARG A 100 22.01 16.10 14.28
CA ARG A 100 21.32 16.15 15.57
C ARG A 100 19.81 15.97 15.46
N ALA A 101 19.18 16.57 14.44
CA ALA A 101 17.75 16.47 14.20
C ALA A 101 17.36 15.33 13.24
N THR A 102 18.29 14.44 12.84
CA THR A 102 17.99 13.34 11.89
C THR A 102 16.99 12.35 12.46
N PRO A 103 17.04 11.92 13.74
CA PRO A 103 16.02 11.02 14.30
C PRO A 103 14.61 11.59 14.21
N ALA A 104 14.40 12.85 14.59
CA ALA A 104 13.11 13.51 14.47
C ALA A 104 12.63 13.58 13.03
N ARG A 105 13.50 14.01 12.09
CA ARG A 105 13.14 14.06 10.66
C ARG A 105 12.78 12.68 10.12
N MET A 106 13.47 11.63 10.54
CA MET A 106 13.17 10.25 10.14
C MET A 106 11.81 9.82 10.69
N ALA A 107 11.51 10.04 11.95
CA ALA A 107 10.21 9.72 12.56
C ALA A 107 9.06 10.44 11.86
N HIS A 108 9.20 11.74 11.60
CA HIS A 108 8.19 12.52 10.86
C HIS A 108 8.00 12.04 9.42
N ALA A 109 9.08 11.73 8.70
CA ALA A 109 9.00 11.24 7.32
C ALA A 109 8.23 9.92 7.22
N TYR A 110 8.51 8.96 8.13
CA TYR A 110 7.75 7.71 8.16
C TYR A 110 6.30 7.90 8.59
N ALA A 111 6.05 8.79 9.56
CA ALA A 111 4.68 9.12 9.96
C ALA A 111 3.88 9.70 8.79
N GLU A 112 4.46 10.61 8.01
CA GLU A 112 3.84 11.19 6.82
C GLU A 112 3.55 10.14 5.74
N LEU A 113 4.51 9.24 5.45
CA LEU A 113 4.35 8.17 4.46
C LEU A 113 3.25 7.17 4.85
N LEU A 114 2.99 7.02 6.15
CA LEU A 114 2.00 6.09 6.70
C LEU A 114 0.67 6.77 7.05
N ALA A 115 0.52 8.06 6.80
CA ALA A 115 -0.69 8.82 7.07
C ALA A 115 -1.70 8.69 5.92
N ALA A 116 -2.58 7.70 5.99
CA ALA A 116 -3.69 7.60 5.06
C ALA A 116 -4.65 8.77 5.25
N GLN A 117 -4.96 9.49 4.16
CA GLN A 117 -5.98 10.52 4.20
C GLN A 117 -7.36 9.88 4.11
N PRO A 118 -8.26 10.16 5.06
CA PRO A 118 -9.64 9.69 4.96
C PRO A 118 -10.31 10.32 3.75
N PHE A 119 -11.07 9.53 3.01
CA PHE A 119 -11.85 10.05 1.89
C PHE A 119 -13.13 9.24 1.70
N ARG A 120 -14.09 9.83 0.99
CA ARG A 120 -15.34 9.16 0.63
C ARG A 120 -15.35 8.84 -0.85
N LEU A 121 -15.76 7.65 -1.21
CA LEU A 121 -16.06 7.26 -2.58
C LEU A 121 -17.36 7.95 -3.00
N THR A 122 -17.24 9.03 -3.81
CA THR A 122 -18.40 9.74 -4.35
C THR A 122 -18.78 9.12 -5.68
N THR A 123 -19.98 8.60 -5.76
CA THR A 123 -20.53 8.00 -6.98
C THR A 123 -21.76 8.77 -7.43
N PHE A 124 -22.07 8.71 -8.71
CA PHE A 124 -23.22 9.33 -9.36
C PHE A 124 -24.00 8.26 -10.14
N ARG A 125 -25.28 8.50 -10.38
CA ARG A 125 -26.07 7.66 -11.30
C ARG A 125 -25.51 7.79 -12.70
N ASN A 126 -25.55 6.71 -13.45
CA ASN A 126 -25.15 6.67 -14.85
C ASN A 126 -26.36 6.92 -15.75
N ASP A 127 -27.01 8.07 -15.57
CA ASP A 127 -28.27 8.40 -16.25
C ASP A 127 -28.10 8.58 -17.78
N GLU A 128 -26.88 8.88 -18.23
CA GLU A 128 -26.53 8.96 -19.66
C GLU A 128 -26.28 7.58 -20.30
N GLY A 129 -26.30 6.50 -19.50
CA GLY A 129 -26.09 5.15 -19.99
C GLY A 129 -24.68 4.92 -20.56
N TYR A 130 -23.65 5.65 -20.06
CA TYR A 130 -22.27 5.45 -20.52
C TYR A 130 -21.79 4.03 -20.18
N ASP A 131 -21.39 3.24 -21.18
CA ASP A 131 -21.07 1.83 -21.01
C ASP A 131 -19.66 1.44 -21.48
N GLU A 132 -18.88 2.41 -21.95
CA GLU A 132 -17.49 2.25 -22.36
C GLU A 132 -16.53 2.30 -21.17
N LEU A 133 -15.28 1.88 -21.41
CA LEU A 133 -14.23 1.87 -20.39
C LEU A 133 -13.89 3.28 -19.90
N VAL A 134 -13.98 3.49 -18.59
CA VAL A 134 -13.43 4.67 -17.90
C VAL A 134 -12.06 4.31 -17.34
N LEU A 135 -11.00 5.04 -17.73
CA LEU A 135 -9.63 4.75 -17.30
C LEU A 135 -8.89 6.01 -16.86
N ALA A 136 -8.46 6.05 -15.61
CA ALA A 136 -7.47 7.01 -15.12
C ALA A 136 -6.07 6.39 -15.22
N ARG A 137 -5.16 7.11 -15.90
CA ARG A 137 -3.80 6.63 -16.19
C ARG A 137 -2.74 7.41 -15.44
N ALA A 138 -1.60 6.74 -15.25
CA ALA A 138 -0.41 7.34 -14.67
C ALA A 138 -0.67 8.04 -13.32
N ILE A 139 -1.52 7.47 -12.49
CA ILE A 139 -1.74 7.93 -11.13
C ILE A 139 -0.45 7.66 -10.35
N PRO A 140 0.28 8.70 -9.91
CA PRO A 140 1.51 8.48 -9.16
C PRO A 140 1.19 7.91 -7.78
N PHE A 141 2.03 6.99 -7.32
CA PHE A 141 1.96 6.49 -5.94
C PHE A 141 3.34 6.25 -5.37
N ARG A 142 3.42 6.33 -4.05
CA ARG A 142 4.59 5.93 -3.26
C ARG A 142 4.11 5.18 -2.01
N THR A 143 4.87 4.20 -1.60
CA THR A 143 4.55 3.40 -0.42
C THR A 143 5.81 2.73 0.15
N LEU A 144 5.70 2.12 1.31
CA LEU A 144 6.78 1.39 1.95
C LEU A 144 6.66 -0.11 1.66
N CYS A 145 7.73 -0.72 1.17
CA CYS A 145 7.84 -2.17 1.07
C CYS A 145 7.78 -2.79 2.47
N GLU A 146 6.80 -3.63 2.75
CA GLU A 146 6.61 -4.20 4.08
C GLU A 146 7.78 -5.08 4.56
N HIS A 147 8.58 -5.65 3.62
CA HIS A 147 9.70 -6.52 3.96
C HIS A 147 10.94 -5.75 4.44
N HIS A 148 11.15 -4.52 3.95
CA HIS A 148 12.39 -3.77 4.18
C HIS A 148 12.14 -2.36 4.73
N MET A 149 10.88 -1.90 4.78
CA MET A 149 10.52 -0.51 5.10
C MET A 149 11.22 0.52 4.21
N LEU A 150 11.63 0.12 3.01
CA LEU A 150 12.18 0.98 1.97
C LEU A 150 11.08 1.37 0.99
N LEU A 151 11.21 2.57 0.40
CA LEU A 151 10.24 3.07 -0.58
C LEU A 151 10.20 2.21 -1.84
N PHE A 152 8.99 2.04 -2.36
CA PHE A 152 8.79 1.80 -3.77
C PHE A 152 7.74 2.78 -4.32
N SER A 153 7.94 3.22 -5.54
CA SER A 153 7.12 4.24 -6.16
C SER A 153 6.95 3.98 -7.64
N GLY A 154 5.87 4.48 -8.18
CA GLY A 154 5.57 4.27 -9.58
C GLY A 154 4.24 4.87 -9.98
N VAL A 155 3.59 4.25 -10.95
CA VAL A 155 2.31 4.69 -11.49
C VAL A 155 1.27 3.56 -11.45
N ALA A 156 0.03 3.95 -11.21
CA ALA A 156 -1.12 3.08 -11.31
C ALA A 156 -2.03 3.51 -12.47
N HIS A 157 -2.59 2.53 -13.16
CA HIS A 157 -3.64 2.69 -14.17
C HIS A 157 -4.87 1.98 -13.63
N VAL A 158 -5.94 2.72 -13.37
CA VAL A 158 -7.15 2.19 -12.73
C VAL A 158 -8.34 2.48 -13.63
N GLY A 159 -9.03 1.43 -14.06
CA GLY A 159 -10.20 1.57 -14.93
C GLY A 159 -11.33 0.65 -14.52
N TYR A 160 -12.52 1.00 -15.00
CA TYR A 160 -13.71 0.19 -14.80
C TYR A 160 -14.68 0.32 -15.99
N LEU A 161 -15.47 -0.70 -16.21
CA LEU A 161 -16.63 -0.68 -17.10
C LEU A 161 -17.85 -0.26 -16.27
N PRO A 162 -18.47 0.89 -16.55
CA PRO A 162 -19.60 1.36 -15.75
C PRO A 162 -20.77 0.38 -15.72
N GLY A 163 -21.44 0.34 -14.56
CA GLY A 163 -22.77 -0.24 -14.38
C GLY A 163 -23.79 0.89 -14.22
N GLU A 164 -24.66 0.76 -13.22
CA GLU A 164 -25.68 1.77 -12.92
C GLU A 164 -25.09 3.07 -12.34
N ARG A 165 -23.83 3.04 -11.91
CA ARG A 165 -23.16 4.19 -11.29
C ARG A 165 -21.79 4.45 -11.90
N ILE A 166 -21.39 5.71 -11.87
CA ILE A 166 -20.06 6.20 -12.23
C ILE A 166 -19.37 6.85 -11.05
N LEU A 167 -18.05 6.86 -11.07
CA LEU A 167 -17.21 7.39 -10.00
C LEU A 167 -16.66 8.78 -10.36
N GLY A 168 -16.59 9.68 -9.39
CA GLY A 168 -15.86 10.92 -9.56
C GLY A 168 -14.38 10.63 -9.84
N LEU A 169 -13.82 11.16 -10.92
CA LEU A 169 -12.47 10.79 -11.44
C LEU A 169 -11.36 10.93 -10.39
N SER A 170 -11.41 12.00 -9.56
CA SER A 170 -10.43 12.22 -8.49
C SER A 170 -10.42 11.10 -7.43
N LYS A 171 -11.49 10.30 -7.37
CA LYS A 171 -11.62 9.22 -6.38
C LYS A 171 -10.75 8.02 -6.74
N LEU A 172 -10.46 7.82 -8.02
CA LEU A 172 -9.52 6.77 -8.44
C LEU A 172 -8.11 7.04 -7.90
N ALA A 173 -7.63 8.28 -8.00
CA ALA A 173 -6.33 8.67 -7.46
C ALA A 173 -6.29 8.56 -5.93
N ARG A 174 -7.33 9.05 -5.24
CA ARG A 174 -7.41 8.98 -3.78
C ARG A 174 -7.50 7.55 -3.26
N LEU A 175 -8.13 6.65 -4.00
CA LEU A 175 -8.20 5.23 -3.66
C LEU A 175 -6.81 4.58 -3.67
N VAL A 176 -6.00 4.89 -4.70
CA VAL A 176 -4.62 4.41 -4.79
C VAL A 176 -3.80 4.97 -3.63
N GLU A 177 -3.87 6.27 -3.37
CA GLU A 177 -3.17 6.95 -2.28
C GLU A 177 -3.53 6.36 -0.91
N HIS A 178 -4.82 6.16 -0.65
CA HIS A 178 -5.32 5.59 0.61
C HIS A 178 -4.69 4.22 0.91
N PHE A 179 -4.70 3.30 -0.07
CA PHE A 179 -4.11 1.98 0.13
C PHE A 179 -2.57 2.00 0.11
N ALA A 180 -1.95 2.98 -0.54
CA ALA A 180 -0.50 3.15 -0.55
C ALA A 180 0.06 3.68 0.78
N ALA A 181 -0.72 4.42 1.58
CA ALA A 181 -0.28 5.00 2.85
C ALA A 181 -0.17 3.97 4.00
N ARG A 182 0.44 2.82 3.73
CA ARG A 182 0.74 1.74 4.70
C ARG A 182 1.84 0.84 4.15
N PRO A 183 2.50 0.00 4.98
CA PRO A 183 3.42 -0.99 4.44
C PRO A 183 2.70 -1.97 3.51
N GLN A 184 3.26 -2.19 2.31
CA GLN A 184 2.61 -2.93 1.23
C GLN A 184 3.53 -3.93 0.55
N THR A 185 2.92 -4.97 -0.03
CA THR A 185 3.43 -5.62 -1.24
C THR A 185 2.70 -5.02 -2.44
N GLN A 186 3.34 -4.96 -3.59
CA GLN A 186 2.71 -4.37 -4.79
C GLN A 186 1.48 -5.18 -5.24
N GLU A 187 1.54 -6.49 -5.12
CA GLU A 187 0.45 -7.42 -5.44
C GLU A 187 -0.79 -7.15 -4.57
N ARG A 188 -0.58 -6.99 -3.25
CA ARG A 188 -1.66 -6.69 -2.33
C ARG A 188 -2.27 -5.31 -2.60
N LEU A 189 -1.43 -4.29 -2.81
CA LEU A 189 -1.88 -2.94 -3.15
C LEU A 189 -2.76 -2.96 -4.41
N THR A 190 -2.29 -3.62 -5.47
CA THR A 190 -3.03 -3.76 -6.74
C THR A 190 -4.39 -4.42 -6.55
N MET A 191 -4.43 -5.50 -5.77
CA MET A 191 -5.66 -6.24 -5.51
C MET A 191 -6.62 -5.48 -4.58
N GLN A 192 -6.12 -4.76 -3.57
CA GLN A 192 -6.96 -3.96 -2.66
C GLN A 192 -7.67 -2.84 -3.41
N VAL A 193 -6.97 -2.13 -4.30
CA VAL A 193 -7.58 -1.09 -5.15
C VAL A 193 -8.68 -1.69 -6.03
N ALA A 194 -8.42 -2.82 -6.68
CA ALA A 194 -9.40 -3.46 -7.56
C ALA A 194 -10.64 -3.93 -6.79
N LYS A 195 -10.46 -4.66 -5.69
CA LYS A 195 -11.56 -5.18 -4.87
C LYS A 195 -12.40 -4.07 -4.24
N CYS A 196 -11.76 -3.01 -3.74
CA CYS A 196 -12.47 -1.90 -3.15
C CYS A 196 -13.36 -1.19 -4.19
N LEU A 197 -12.85 -1.00 -5.40
CA LEU A 197 -13.63 -0.40 -6.48
C LEU A 197 -14.79 -1.30 -6.90
N ASP A 198 -14.56 -2.61 -7.01
CA ASP A 198 -15.57 -3.61 -7.35
C ASP A 198 -16.72 -3.64 -6.31
N ALA A 199 -16.34 -3.74 -5.03
CA ALA A 199 -17.31 -3.83 -3.93
C ALA A 199 -18.16 -2.56 -3.71
N ASN A 200 -17.66 -1.39 -4.11
CA ASN A 200 -18.33 -0.12 -3.77
C ASN A 200 -18.98 0.58 -4.97
N LEU A 201 -18.58 0.24 -6.18
CA LEU A 201 -19.17 0.81 -7.40
C LEU A 201 -20.07 -0.19 -8.13
N HIS A 202 -19.89 -1.49 -7.87
CA HIS A 202 -20.56 -2.59 -8.59
C HIS A 202 -20.50 -2.42 -10.11
N PRO A 203 -19.30 -2.20 -10.68
CA PRO A 203 -19.14 -2.00 -12.11
C PRO A 203 -19.25 -3.34 -12.84
N ARG A 204 -19.41 -3.32 -14.17
CA ARG A 204 -19.38 -4.54 -15.00
C ARG A 204 -17.99 -5.19 -15.07
N GLY A 205 -16.94 -4.46 -14.68
CA GLY A 205 -15.59 -4.95 -14.62
C GLY A 205 -14.62 -3.89 -14.08
N VAL A 206 -13.54 -4.36 -13.46
CA VAL A 206 -12.46 -3.51 -12.93
C VAL A 206 -11.11 -3.98 -13.46
N GLY A 207 -10.24 -3.03 -13.80
CA GLY A 207 -8.86 -3.27 -14.16
C GLY A 207 -7.91 -2.34 -13.42
N VAL A 208 -6.87 -2.91 -12.84
CA VAL A 208 -5.77 -2.17 -12.20
C VAL A 208 -4.45 -2.72 -12.74
N VAL A 209 -3.57 -1.83 -13.16
CA VAL A 209 -2.16 -2.13 -13.47
C VAL A 209 -1.30 -1.16 -12.70
N MET A 210 -0.28 -1.67 -12.05
CA MET A 210 0.72 -0.86 -11.35
C MET A 210 2.11 -1.21 -11.87
N GLU A 211 2.92 -0.19 -12.12
CA GLU A 211 4.32 -0.32 -12.45
C GLU A 211 5.14 0.51 -11.47
N ALA A 212 6.13 -0.10 -10.82
CA ALA A 212 6.92 0.57 -9.80
C ALA A 212 8.37 0.11 -9.75
N GLU A 213 9.25 1.02 -9.36
CA GLU A 213 10.62 0.75 -8.96
C GLU A 213 10.68 0.50 -7.46
N HIS A 214 11.34 -0.58 -7.06
CA HIS A 214 11.54 -0.97 -5.66
C HIS A 214 12.96 -0.66 -5.22
N THR A 215 13.17 0.32 -4.34
CA THR A 215 14.51 0.68 -3.87
C THR A 215 15.19 -0.45 -3.11
N CYS A 216 14.42 -1.37 -2.52
CA CYS A 216 14.96 -2.57 -1.90
C CYS A 216 15.63 -3.54 -2.91
N MET A 217 15.30 -3.43 -4.20
CA MET A 217 15.91 -4.19 -5.29
C MET A 217 16.98 -3.39 -6.05
N THR A 218 16.74 -2.08 -6.26
CA THR A 218 17.59 -1.27 -7.13
C THR A 218 18.78 -0.67 -6.38
N GLN A 219 18.60 -0.23 -5.11
CA GLN A 219 19.62 0.49 -4.35
C GLN A 219 20.46 -0.39 -3.42
N ARG A 220 20.06 -1.61 -3.20
CA ARG A 220 20.74 -2.60 -2.36
C ARG A 220 20.42 -4.02 -2.83
N GLY A 221 20.96 -5.05 -2.16
CA GLY A 221 20.75 -6.46 -2.50
C GLY A 221 21.21 -6.77 -3.91
N VAL A 222 20.31 -7.13 -4.79
CA VAL A 222 20.61 -7.51 -6.20
C VAL A 222 21.05 -6.34 -7.06
N ARG A 223 20.82 -5.10 -6.64
CA ARG A 223 21.20 -3.85 -7.37
C ARG A 223 20.77 -3.84 -8.83
N ALA A 224 19.54 -4.29 -9.09
CA ALA A 224 18.94 -4.32 -10.42
C ALA A 224 18.47 -2.91 -10.84
N LEU A 225 19.42 -2.03 -11.18
CA LEU A 225 19.13 -0.64 -11.56
C LEU A 225 18.21 -0.60 -12.79
N GLY A 226 17.19 0.24 -12.73
CA GLY A 226 16.21 0.40 -13.81
C GLY A 226 15.19 -0.73 -13.92
N ALA A 227 15.25 -1.75 -13.05
CA ALA A 227 14.23 -2.79 -13.04
C ALA A 227 12.92 -2.24 -12.45
N THR A 228 11.82 -2.46 -13.16
CA THR A 228 10.47 -2.19 -12.67
C THR A 228 9.68 -3.49 -12.48
N THR A 229 8.74 -3.48 -11.55
CA THR A 229 7.80 -4.57 -11.33
C THR A 229 6.42 -4.15 -11.82
N VAL A 230 5.78 -4.99 -12.62
CA VAL A 230 4.41 -4.76 -13.09
C VAL A 230 3.49 -5.78 -12.46
N THR A 231 2.43 -5.30 -11.82
CA THR A 231 1.34 -6.13 -11.29
C THR A 231 0.01 -5.74 -11.90
N SER A 232 -0.92 -6.70 -12.02
CA SER A 232 -2.25 -6.42 -12.53
C SER A 232 -3.33 -7.19 -11.78
N ALA A 233 -4.50 -6.57 -11.65
CA ALA A 233 -5.72 -7.20 -11.15
C ALA A 233 -6.87 -6.87 -12.10
N LEU A 234 -7.60 -7.89 -12.54
CA LEU A 234 -8.77 -7.76 -13.40
C LEU A 234 -9.94 -8.51 -12.77
N LEU A 235 -11.11 -7.87 -12.71
CA LEU A 235 -12.34 -8.41 -12.17
C LEU A 235 -13.49 -8.26 -13.19
N GLY A 236 -14.56 -9.04 -13.02
CA GLY A 236 -15.75 -8.96 -13.88
C GLY A 236 -15.44 -9.10 -15.38
N GLY A 237 -16.09 -8.28 -16.19
CA GLY A 237 -15.96 -8.29 -17.67
C GLY A 237 -14.53 -8.07 -18.16
N LEU A 238 -13.74 -7.21 -17.48
CA LEU A 238 -12.32 -7.02 -17.85
C LEU A 238 -11.46 -8.27 -17.64
N ARG A 239 -11.90 -9.20 -16.80
CA ARG A 239 -11.24 -10.50 -16.62
C ARG A 239 -11.72 -11.55 -17.62
N THR A 240 -13.03 -11.58 -17.90
CA THR A 240 -13.69 -12.69 -18.64
C THR A 240 -13.82 -12.45 -20.12
N ASP A 241 -13.94 -11.18 -20.57
CA ASP A 241 -14.00 -10.83 -21.99
C ASP A 241 -12.62 -10.47 -22.55
N PRO A 242 -12.09 -11.24 -23.53
CA PRO A 242 -10.78 -10.98 -24.11
C PRO A 242 -10.66 -9.63 -24.82
N ARG A 243 -11.76 -9.09 -25.38
CA ARG A 243 -11.76 -7.81 -26.12
C ARG A 243 -11.61 -6.65 -25.17
N SER A 244 -12.45 -6.56 -24.14
CA SER A 244 -12.38 -5.54 -23.10
C SER A 244 -11.05 -5.59 -22.35
N ARG A 245 -10.54 -6.81 -22.11
CA ARG A 245 -9.20 -7.00 -21.53
C ARG A 245 -8.10 -6.42 -22.41
N ALA A 246 -8.13 -6.69 -23.72
CA ALA A 246 -7.13 -6.21 -24.67
C ALA A 246 -7.18 -4.68 -24.79
N GLU A 247 -8.37 -4.10 -24.84
CA GLU A 247 -8.60 -2.66 -24.86
C GLU A 247 -8.02 -1.98 -23.61
N PHE A 248 -8.34 -2.50 -22.43
CA PHE A 248 -7.80 -1.96 -21.16
C PHE A 248 -6.28 -1.93 -21.18
N PHE A 249 -5.61 -3.03 -21.55
CA PHE A 249 -4.15 -3.06 -21.58
C PHE A 249 -3.57 -2.17 -22.68
N ALA A 250 -4.23 -2.05 -23.83
CA ALA A 250 -3.79 -1.15 -24.90
C ALA A 250 -3.83 0.31 -24.44
N LEU A 251 -4.93 0.74 -23.84
CA LEU A 251 -5.09 2.10 -23.35
C LEU A 251 -4.18 2.39 -22.14
N ALA A 252 -3.96 1.43 -21.25
CA ALA A 252 -3.06 1.60 -20.11
C ALA A 252 -1.58 1.80 -20.53
N ARG A 253 -1.15 1.24 -21.68
CA ARG A 253 0.22 1.33 -22.20
C ARG A 253 0.52 2.56 -23.04
N VAL A 254 -0.50 3.33 -23.43
CA VAL A 254 -0.27 4.54 -24.24
C VAL A 254 0.63 5.52 -23.46
N PRO A 255 1.77 5.96 -24.02
CA PRO A 255 2.62 6.95 -23.36
C PRO A 255 1.83 8.20 -22.99
N ASN A 256 2.11 8.77 -21.82
CA ASN A 256 1.53 10.06 -21.47
C ASN A 256 2.09 11.14 -22.40
N PRO A 257 1.29 12.12 -22.83
CA PRO A 257 1.83 13.29 -23.48
C PRO A 257 2.83 13.98 -22.53
N PRO A 258 3.89 14.62 -23.06
CA PRO A 258 4.81 15.38 -22.23
C PRO A 258 4.02 16.42 -21.42
N ALA A 259 4.38 16.58 -20.15
CA ALA A 259 3.82 17.64 -19.32
C ALA A 259 4.17 18.99 -19.98
N GLY A 260 3.15 19.76 -20.35
CA GLY A 260 3.28 21.09 -20.91
C GLY A 260 3.77 22.12 -19.88
#